data_f72b2f70d0131994270690f6a1a9e9fb
#
_entry.id   f72b2f70d0131994270690f6a1a9e9fb
#
_cell.length_a   1.000
_cell.length_b   1.000
_cell.length_c   1.000
_cell.angle_alpha   90.00
_cell.angle_beta   90.00
_cell.angle_gamma   90.00
#
_symmetry.space_group_name_H-M   'P 1'
#
loop_
_entity.id
_entity.type
_entity.pdbx_description
1 polymer ?
#
loop_
_entity_poly.entity_id
_entity_poly.type
_entity_poly.pdbx_seq_one_letter_code
_entity_poly.pdbx_strand_id
1 'polypeptide(L)'
;MPELLVDFVTSLDGYGAGEGWPGYWGLAGPEYLAWLEEDPSAGYLVLMGPNTYRLISGVAGDGAPGTEGLAGSSKVVFSSSLEEPLSWPNTRLVTGDAVAAVADMKANGTVSMRTIGSLNLCRSLLRAGLVDRFRVCVFPVITGSTGRERIYDGYPDVALDMISSRTFDGRIQLLEYAPRVLDGPPNATTRDG
;
A
#
# COMPACT_ATOMS: atom_id res chain seq x y z
N MET A 1 8.46 13.09 -13.19
CA MET A 1 8.65 13.01 -11.71
C MET A 1 8.38 11.58 -11.29
N PRO A 2 9.05 11.07 -10.25
CA PRO A 2 8.74 9.76 -9.68
C PRO A 2 7.27 9.68 -9.23
N GLU A 3 6.67 8.54 -9.46
CA GLU A 3 5.29 8.23 -9.05
C GLU A 3 5.27 7.71 -7.62
N LEU A 4 4.22 8.04 -6.86
CA LEU A 4 3.90 7.41 -5.59
C LEU A 4 2.63 6.59 -5.71
N LEU A 5 2.78 5.28 -5.57
CA LEU A 5 1.71 4.30 -5.53
C LEU A 5 1.39 3.94 -4.08
N VAL A 6 0.16 4.18 -3.64
CA VAL A 6 -0.39 3.57 -2.43
C VAL A 6 -1.11 2.29 -2.81
N ASP A 7 -0.70 1.18 -2.19
CA ASP A 7 -1.10 -0.16 -2.58
C ASP A 7 -1.64 -0.96 -1.39
N PHE A 8 -2.83 -1.54 -1.56
CA PHE A 8 -3.47 -2.34 -0.53
C PHE A 8 -4.04 -3.66 -1.08
N VAL A 9 -3.90 -4.69 -0.28
CA VAL A 9 -4.72 -5.90 -0.35
C VAL A 9 -5.80 -5.79 0.72
N THR A 10 -7.06 -6.05 0.37
CA THR A 10 -8.18 -5.86 1.29
C THR A 10 -9.27 -6.91 1.10
N SER A 11 -10.02 -7.18 2.16
CA SER A 11 -11.32 -7.85 2.06
C SER A 11 -12.34 -6.94 1.39
N LEU A 12 -13.49 -7.49 0.96
CA LEU A 12 -14.57 -6.72 0.35
C LEU A 12 -15.12 -5.63 1.29
N ASP A 13 -15.11 -5.88 2.59
CA ASP A 13 -15.55 -4.94 3.63
C ASP A 13 -14.43 -4.02 4.15
N GLY A 14 -13.27 -3.98 3.48
CA GLY A 14 -12.24 -2.96 3.65
C GLY A 14 -11.23 -3.21 4.76
N TYR A 15 -10.98 -4.45 5.14
CA TYR A 15 -9.93 -4.80 6.10
C TYR A 15 -8.66 -5.28 5.40
N GLY A 16 -7.50 -4.79 5.84
CA GLY A 16 -6.19 -5.21 5.33
C GLY A 16 -5.67 -6.51 5.95
N ALA A 17 -6.29 -6.96 7.05
CA ALA A 17 -5.97 -8.20 7.74
C ALA A 17 -7.18 -8.75 8.49
N GLY A 18 -7.07 -9.96 9.00
CA GLY A 18 -8.08 -10.61 9.87
C GLY A 18 -7.41 -11.42 10.97
N GLU A 19 -8.16 -11.79 12.00
CA GLU A 19 -7.68 -12.67 13.05
C GLU A 19 -7.28 -14.03 12.46
N GLY A 20 -6.06 -14.49 12.79
CA GLY A 20 -5.51 -15.70 12.18
C GLY A 20 -5.23 -15.60 10.67
N TRP A 21 -5.07 -14.40 10.15
CA TRP A 21 -4.93 -14.13 8.71
C TRP A 21 -3.76 -14.93 8.09
N PRO A 22 -4.05 -15.83 7.11
CA PRO A 22 -3.03 -16.67 6.48
C PRO A 22 -2.31 -15.98 5.29
N GLY A 23 -2.46 -14.66 5.10
CA GLY A 23 -2.08 -13.96 3.89
C GLY A 23 -3.07 -14.19 2.75
N TYR A 24 -3.48 -13.12 2.08
CA TYR A 24 -4.47 -13.17 0.98
C TYR A 24 -5.72 -14.03 1.31
N TRP A 25 -6.07 -14.17 2.58
CA TRP A 25 -7.15 -15.03 3.11
C TRP A 25 -7.13 -16.46 2.58
N GLY A 26 -5.97 -16.98 2.12
CA GLY A 26 -5.87 -18.28 1.47
C GLY A 26 -6.59 -18.38 0.12
N LEU A 27 -6.92 -17.24 -0.50
CA LEU A 27 -7.73 -17.16 -1.72
C LEU A 27 -6.94 -16.75 -2.96
N ALA A 28 -5.64 -16.50 -2.85
CA ALA A 28 -4.79 -16.20 -4.00
C ALA A 28 -4.83 -17.36 -5.01
N GLY A 29 -5.14 -17.04 -6.25
CA GLY A 29 -5.15 -17.99 -7.34
C GLY A 29 -3.96 -17.80 -8.28
N PRO A 30 -3.78 -18.69 -9.28
CA PRO A 30 -2.62 -18.69 -10.16
C PRO A 30 -2.47 -17.42 -11.00
N GLU A 31 -3.58 -16.82 -11.48
CA GLU A 31 -3.50 -15.58 -12.27
C GLU A 31 -3.04 -14.40 -11.42
N TYR A 32 -3.52 -14.30 -10.17
CA TYR A 32 -3.09 -13.27 -9.23
C TYR A 32 -1.63 -13.42 -8.86
N LEU A 33 -1.18 -14.64 -8.56
CA LEU A 33 0.22 -14.91 -8.21
C LEU A 33 1.18 -14.62 -9.37
N ALA A 34 0.83 -15.02 -10.60
CA ALA A 34 1.60 -14.70 -11.79
C ALA A 34 1.70 -13.17 -12.01
N TRP A 35 0.59 -12.45 -11.80
CA TRP A 35 0.62 -10.99 -11.89
C TRP A 35 1.54 -10.35 -10.85
N LEU A 36 1.61 -10.87 -9.62
CA LEU A 36 2.53 -10.32 -8.60
C LEU A 36 4.01 -10.43 -9.03
N GLU A 37 4.37 -11.47 -9.77
CA GLU A 37 5.74 -11.65 -10.30
C GLU A 37 6.06 -10.67 -11.44
N GLU A 38 5.03 -10.30 -12.22
CA GLU A 38 5.14 -9.41 -13.38
C GLU A 38 4.87 -7.94 -13.07
N ASP A 39 4.45 -7.60 -11.83
CA ASP A 39 4.03 -6.24 -11.46
C ASP A 39 5.16 -5.23 -11.70
N PRO A 40 4.97 -4.25 -12.60
CA PRO A 40 5.98 -3.22 -12.89
C PRO A 40 6.41 -2.43 -11.64
N SER A 41 5.53 -2.32 -10.65
CA SER A 41 5.84 -1.64 -9.38
C SER A 41 6.76 -2.44 -8.46
N ALA A 42 7.09 -3.69 -8.80
CA ALA A 42 8.05 -4.49 -8.03
C ALA A 42 9.43 -3.83 -7.91
N GLY A 43 9.84 -3.03 -8.93
CA GLY A 43 11.09 -2.26 -8.93
C GLY A 43 11.03 -0.92 -8.19
N TYR A 44 9.89 -0.53 -7.62
CA TYR A 44 9.74 0.74 -6.91
C TYR A 44 10.42 0.71 -5.55
N LEU A 45 10.83 1.88 -5.06
CA LEU A 45 11.29 2.04 -3.68
C LEU A 45 10.13 1.77 -2.73
N VAL A 46 10.30 0.81 -1.83
CA VAL A 46 9.25 0.39 -0.90
C VAL A 46 9.23 1.29 0.34
N LEU A 47 8.10 1.89 0.64
CA LEU A 47 7.88 2.76 1.79
C LEU A 47 7.01 2.04 2.83
N MET A 48 7.41 2.09 4.10
CA MET A 48 6.64 1.49 5.18
C MET A 48 6.84 2.20 6.53
N GLY A 49 5.92 1.97 7.45
CA GLY A 49 6.08 2.35 8.85
C GLY A 49 6.64 1.21 9.70
N PRO A 50 6.87 1.48 11.02
CA PRO A 50 7.55 0.54 11.90
C PRO A 50 6.78 -0.76 12.13
N ASN A 51 5.45 -0.72 12.19
CA ASN A 51 4.66 -1.92 12.44
C ASN A 51 4.73 -2.88 11.26
N THR A 52 4.58 -2.36 10.05
CA THR A 52 4.73 -3.14 8.82
C THR A 52 6.14 -3.70 8.70
N TYR A 53 7.17 -2.90 9.01
CA TYR A 53 8.55 -3.36 9.03
C TYR A 53 8.74 -4.55 9.97
N ARG A 54 8.30 -4.44 11.25
CA ARG A 54 8.43 -5.54 12.22
C ARG A 54 7.69 -6.80 11.78
N LEU A 55 6.47 -6.63 11.27
CA LEU A 55 5.66 -7.75 10.80
C LEU A 55 6.34 -8.49 9.63
N ILE A 56 6.69 -7.76 8.57
CA ILE A 56 7.19 -8.38 7.34
C ILE A 56 8.63 -8.85 7.50
N SER A 57 9.50 -8.11 8.20
CA SER A 57 10.87 -8.54 8.44
C SER A 57 10.94 -9.81 9.30
N GLY A 58 9.98 -10.00 10.23
CA GLY A 58 9.84 -11.24 10.99
C GLY A 58 9.51 -12.43 10.09
N VAL A 59 8.45 -12.32 9.27
CA VAL A 59 8.04 -13.42 8.38
C VAL A 59 8.99 -13.63 7.20
N ALA A 60 9.67 -12.60 6.72
CA ALA A 60 10.67 -12.70 5.65
C ALA A 60 11.88 -13.52 6.09
N GLY A 61 12.27 -13.45 7.37
CA GLY A 61 13.30 -14.29 7.97
C GLY A 61 12.95 -15.78 7.97
N ASP A 62 11.66 -16.11 7.97
CA ASP A 62 11.13 -17.47 7.96
C ASP A 62 10.85 -17.98 6.53
N GLY A 63 11.20 -17.23 5.48
CA GLY A 63 11.00 -17.63 4.08
C GLY A 63 9.53 -17.67 3.65
N ALA A 64 8.70 -16.80 4.19
CA ALA A 64 7.29 -16.76 3.85
C ALA A 64 7.05 -16.44 2.36
N PRO A 65 6.14 -17.17 1.66
CA PRO A 65 5.84 -16.92 0.26
C PRO A 65 5.44 -15.46 -0.02
N GLY A 66 5.98 -14.87 -1.10
CA GLY A 66 5.72 -13.48 -1.49
C GLY A 66 6.62 -12.44 -0.82
N THR A 67 7.53 -12.84 0.09
CA THR A 67 8.51 -11.94 0.71
C THR A 67 9.86 -11.91 -0.03
N GLU A 68 10.13 -12.89 -0.88
CA GLU A 68 11.40 -13.04 -1.60
C GLU A 68 11.70 -11.83 -2.49
N GLY A 69 10.73 -11.35 -3.24
CA GLY A 69 10.86 -10.14 -4.08
C GLY A 69 11.14 -8.87 -3.26
N LEU A 70 10.65 -8.80 -2.02
CA LEU A 70 10.87 -7.67 -1.13
C LEU A 70 12.27 -7.68 -0.50
N ALA A 71 12.90 -8.83 -0.34
CA ALA A 71 14.24 -8.94 0.25
C ALA A 71 15.29 -8.18 -0.60
N GLY A 72 15.19 -8.28 -1.92
CA GLY A 72 16.07 -7.59 -2.87
C GLY A 72 15.73 -6.11 -3.10
N SER A 73 14.51 -5.68 -2.81
CA SER A 73 14.05 -4.32 -3.07
C SER A 73 14.68 -3.30 -2.11
N SER A 74 14.92 -2.08 -2.60
CA SER A 74 15.28 -0.95 -1.73
C SER A 74 14.07 -0.52 -0.90
N LYS A 75 14.30 -0.26 0.39
CA LYS A 75 13.24 0.04 1.36
C LYS A 75 13.55 1.27 2.20
N VAL A 76 12.51 2.01 2.55
CA VAL A 76 12.56 3.11 3.54
C VAL A 76 11.54 2.84 4.62
N VAL A 77 11.99 2.87 5.86
CA VAL A 77 11.14 2.78 7.04
C VAL A 77 11.08 4.14 7.72
N PHE A 78 9.88 4.66 7.91
CA PHE A 78 9.63 5.90 8.65
C PHE A 78 9.30 5.55 10.10
N SER A 79 10.19 5.90 11.03
CA SER A 79 9.99 5.60 12.46
C SER A 79 10.82 6.52 13.36
N SER A 80 10.21 6.96 14.45
CA SER A 80 10.92 7.64 15.56
C SER A 80 11.34 6.69 16.68
N SER A 81 11.00 5.39 16.60
CA SER A 81 11.22 4.41 17.67
C SER A 81 12.13 3.25 17.28
N LEU A 82 12.52 3.16 16.01
CA LEU A 82 13.52 2.20 15.55
C LEU A 82 14.89 2.84 15.52
N GLU A 83 15.92 2.02 15.68
CA GLU A 83 17.33 2.41 15.65
C GLU A 83 18.06 1.62 14.56
N GLU A 84 19.12 2.20 13.99
CA GLU A 84 20.00 1.51 13.05
C GLU A 84 21.08 0.71 13.80
N PRO A 85 21.57 -0.40 13.21
CA PRO A 85 21.22 -0.94 11.89
C PRO A 85 19.91 -1.72 11.91
N LEU A 86 19.12 -1.55 10.84
CA LEU A 86 17.93 -2.38 10.64
C LEU A 86 18.32 -3.78 10.18
N SER A 87 17.62 -4.80 10.68
CA SER A 87 17.94 -6.21 10.40
C SER A 87 17.61 -6.64 8.96
N TRP A 88 16.66 -5.98 8.31
CA TRP A 88 16.27 -6.33 6.95
C TRP A 88 17.18 -5.66 5.91
N PRO A 89 17.80 -6.43 4.98
CA PRO A 89 18.73 -5.89 4.00
C PRO A 89 18.10 -4.78 3.12
N ASN A 90 18.94 -3.90 2.57
CA ASN A 90 18.53 -2.81 1.68
C ASN A 90 17.46 -1.89 2.27
N THR A 91 17.49 -1.69 3.59
CA THR A 91 16.52 -0.88 4.31
C THR A 91 17.19 0.32 4.96
N ARG A 92 16.66 1.51 4.70
CA ARG A 92 17.10 2.79 5.30
C ARG A 92 16.04 3.29 6.27
N LEU A 93 16.48 3.77 7.44
CA LEU A 93 15.62 4.43 8.42
C LEU A 93 15.51 5.94 8.12
N VAL A 94 14.32 6.49 8.25
CA VAL A 94 14.05 7.93 8.26
C VAL A 94 13.31 8.25 9.55
N THR A 95 13.91 9.07 10.41
CA THR A 95 13.38 9.39 11.75
C THR A 95 12.60 10.69 11.82
N GLY A 96 12.54 11.45 10.73
CA GLY A 96 11.85 12.73 10.65
C GLY A 96 10.41 12.66 10.12
N ASP A 97 9.94 13.78 9.61
CA ASP A 97 8.63 13.90 8.97
C ASP A 97 8.57 13.09 7.67
N ALA A 98 7.76 12.05 7.66
CA ALA A 98 7.61 11.15 6.51
C ALA A 98 7.03 11.87 5.29
N VAL A 99 6.09 12.82 5.49
CA VAL A 99 5.46 13.58 4.40
C VAL A 99 6.49 14.47 3.72
N ALA A 100 7.27 15.23 4.51
CA ALA A 100 8.34 16.07 3.98
C ALA A 100 9.41 15.25 3.25
N ALA A 101 9.81 14.10 3.81
CA ALA A 101 10.80 13.23 3.18
C ALA A 101 10.30 12.64 1.85
N VAL A 102 9.04 12.21 1.77
CA VAL A 102 8.46 11.69 0.52
C VAL A 102 8.28 12.81 -0.50
N ALA A 103 7.88 14.02 -0.08
CA ALA A 103 7.82 15.18 -0.96
C ALA A 103 9.19 15.51 -1.58
N ASP A 104 10.26 15.46 -0.79
CA ASP A 104 11.63 15.64 -1.29
C ASP A 104 12.04 14.53 -2.26
N MET A 105 11.76 13.26 -1.95
CA MET A 105 12.01 12.13 -2.84
C MET A 105 11.26 12.27 -4.17
N LYS A 106 10.04 12.83 -4.18
CA LYS A 106 9.29 13.11 -5.41
C LYS A 106 9.91 14.26 -6.21
N ALA A 107 10.34 15.33 -5.54
CA ALA A 107 10.87 16.51 -6.20
C ALA A 107 12.28 16.29 -6.78
N ASN A 108 13.13 15.60 -6.04
CA ASN A 108 14.55 15.48 -6.33
C ASN A 108 15.02 14.06 -6.71
N GLY A 109 14.18 13.07 -6.53
CA GLY A 109 14.48 11.67 -6.85
C GLY A 109 14.18 11.30 -8.31
N THR A 110 14.58 10.08 -8.68
CA THR A 110 14.34 9.50 -10.01
C THR A 110 13.59 8.17 -9.95
N VAL A 111 13.43 7.60 -8.76
CA VAL A 111 12.85 6.27 -8.55
C VAL A 111 11.42 6.42 -8.01
N SER A 112 10.48 5.77 -8.70
CA SER A 112 9.10 5.68 -8.22
C SER A 112 9.00 4.91 -6.93
N MET A 113 7.96 5.19 -6.14
CA MET A 113 7.78 4.69 -4.79
C MET A 113 6.45 3.95 -4.65
N ARG A 114 6.41 2.93 -3.79
CA ARG A 114 5.17 2.27 -3.40
C ARG A 114 5.12 2.03 -1.90
N THR A 115 3.93 2.06 -1.34
CA THR A 115 3.71 1.60 0.05
C THR A 115 3.35 0.12 0.07
N ILE A 116 3.70 -0.57 1.15
CA ILE A 116 3.23 -1.94 1.43
C ILE A 116 2.52 -1.97 2.78
N GLY A 117 1.64 -1.04 3.01
CA GLY A 117 0.93 -0.90 4.26
C GLY A 117 1.45 0.26 5.10
N SER A 118 1.18 0.20 6.43
CA SER A 118 1.25 1.31 7.39
C SER A 118 0.15 2.33 7.10
N LEU A 119 -1.03 2.04 7.61
CA LEU A 119 -2.24 2.85 7.39
C LEU A 119 -2.01 4.34 7.70
N ASN A 120 -1.29 4.63 8.79
CA ASN A 120 -0.99 6.02 9.18
C ASN A 120 -0.12 6.74 8.14
N LEU A 121 0.89 6.05 7.59
CA LEU A 121 1.74 6.60 6.54
C LEU A 121 0.91 6.90 5.28
N CYS A 122 0.16 5.91 4.80
CA CYS A 122 -0.69 6.06 3.61
C CYS A 122 -1.71 7.18 3.76
N ARG A 123 -2.34 7.28 4.93
CA ARG A 123 -3.29 8.34 5.27
C ARG A 123 -2.65 9.73 5.22
N SER A 124 -1.45 9.87 5.78
CA SER A 124 -0.71 11.13 5.79
C SER A 124 -0.28 11.56 4.40
N LEU A 125 0.23 10.62 3.60
CA LEU A 125 0.65 10.87 2.22
C LEU A 125 -0.53 11.25 1.32
N LEU A 126 -1.67 10.56 1.47
CA LEU A 126 -2.88 10.87 0.72
C LEU A 126 -3.43 12.25 1.10
N ARG A 127 -3.51 12.57 2.40
CA ARG A 127 -3.95 13.89 2.88
C ARG A 127 -3.07 15.02 2.37
N ALA A 128 -1.78 14.77 2.20
CA ALA A 128 -0.83 15.74 1.66
C ALA A 128 -0.87 15.87 0.13
N GLY A 129 -1.75 15.13 -0.56
CA GLY A 129 -1.86 15.16 -2.02
C GLY A 129 -0.64 14.61 -2.76
N LEU A 130 0.17 13.77 -2.11
CA LEU A 130 1.41 13.23 -2.69
C LEU A 130 1.19 11.95 -3.51
N VAL A 131 0.02 11.31 -3.37
CA VAL A 131 -0.30 10.02 -3.99
C VAL A 131 -0.75 10.24 -5.43
N ASP A 132 -0.05 9.63 -6.39
CA ASP A 132 -0.39 9.69 -7.82
C ASP A 132 -1.30 8.52 -8.23
N ARG A 133 -1.09 7.35 -7.62
CA ARG A 133 -1.91 6.15 -7.86
C ARG A 133 -2.33 5.51 -6.55
N PHE A 134 -3.59 5.10 -6.51
CA PHE A 134 -4.18 4.36 -5.41
C PHE A 134 -4.68 3.02 -5.95
N ARG A 135 -4.03 1.95 -5.53
CA ARG A 135 -4.32 0.60 -5.97
C ARG A 135 -4.91 -0.22 -4.85
N VAL A 136 -5.99 -0.91 -5.13
CA VAL A 136 -6.64 -1.82 -4.18
C VAL A 136 -6.88 -3.16 -4.84
N CYS A 137 -6.35 -4.22 -4.25
CA CYS A 137 -6.66 -5.59 -4.62
C CYS A 137 -7.71 -6.14 -3.66
N VAL A 138 -8.95 -6.26 -4.13
CA VAL A 138 -10.10 -6.68 -3.31
C VAL A 138 -10.30 -8.18 -3.44
N PHE A 139 -10.12 -8.86 -2.32
CA PHE A 139 -10.38 -10.30 -2.22
C PHE A 139 -11.86 -10.57 -1.89
N PRO A 140 -12.42 -11.65 -2.44
CA PRO A 140 -13.85 -11.97 -2.32
C PRO A 140 -14.19 -12.58 -0.95
N VAL A 141 -13.94 -11.83 0.11
CA VAL A 141 -14.19 -12.23 1.49
C VAL A 141 -14.74 -11.06 2.30
N ILE A 142 -15.64 -11.35 3.22
CA ILE A 142 -16.11 -10.44 4.26
C ILE A 142 -15.56 -10.97 5.58
N THR A 143 -14.71 -10.19 6.23
CA THR A 143 -14.08 -10.59 7.50
C THR A 143 -14.91 -10.19 8.71
N GLY A 144 -15.78 -9.19 8.58
CA GLY A 144 -16.75 -8.81 9.61
C GLY A 144 -16.12 -8.64 10.99
N SER A 145 -16.53 -9.49 11.94
CA SER A 145 -16.07 -9.42 13.34
C SER A 145 -14.59 -9.79 13.54
N THR A 146 -13.99 -10.53 12.64
CA THR A 146 -12.57 -10.93 12.71
C THR A 146 -11.63 -9.96 11.98
N GLY A 147 -12.18 -8.99 11.26
CA GLY A 147 -11.42 -8.00 10.51
C GLY A 147 -10.51 -7.17 11.41
N ARG A 148 -9.30 -6.91 10.90
CA ARG A 148 -8.29 -6.06 11.52
C ARG A 148 -7.80 -5.04 10.50
N GLU A 149 -7.44 -3.82 10.97
CA GLU A 149 -6.86 -2.78 10.13
C GLU A 149 -7.79 -2.34 8.98
N ARG A 150 -8.86 -1.60 9.30
CA ARG A 150 -9.70 -0.96 8.29
C ARG A 150 -8.88 0.06 7.49
N ILE A 151 -8.70 -0.19 6.20
CA ILE A 151 -7.77 0.60 5.38
C ILE A 151 -8.25 2.03 5.12
N TYR A 152 -9.56 2.26 5.14
CA TYR A 152 -10.15 3.58 4.81
C TYR A 152 -10.39 4.48 6.01
N ASP A 153 -10.22 4.01 7.24
CA ASP A 153 -10.53 4.80 8.42
C ASP A 153 -9.62 6.04 8.56
N GLY A 154 -10.26 7.19 8.73
CA GLY A 154 -9.59 8.47 8.92
C GLY A 154 -8.94 9.06 7.69
N TYR A 155 -9.27 8.59 6.49
CA TYR A 155 -8.92 9.25 5.25
C TYR A 155 -9.71 10.56 5.09
N PRO A 156 -9.17 11.56 4.37
CA PRO A 156 -9.98 12.69 3.89
C PRO A 156 -11.01 12.19 2.87
N ASP A 157 -11.96 13.01 2.51
CA ASP A 157 -12.80 12.76 1.35
C ASP A 157 -11.95 12.82 0.08
N VAL A 158 -12.03 11.79 -0.75
CA VAL A 158 -11.19 11.62 -1.95
C VAL A 158 -12.06 11.18 -3.12
N ALA A 159 -11.99 11.91 -4.21
CA ALA A 159 -12.51 11.43 -5.49
C ALA A 159 -11.46 10.51 -6.14
N LEU A 160 -11.93 9.43 -6.75
CA LEU A 160 -11.10 8.40 -7.36
C LEU A 160 -11.45 8.29 -8.84
N ASP A 161 -10.56 8.78 -9.72
CA ASP A 161 -10.70 8.65 -11.16
C ASP A 161 -10.07 7.33 -11.59
N MET A 162 -10.87 6.42 -12.16
CA MET A 162 -10.42 5.07 -12.50
C MET A 162 -9.36 5.10 -13.61
N ILE A 163 -8.21 4.50 -13.35
CA ILE A 163 -7.14 4.27 -14.33
C ILE A 163 -7.32 2.91 -15.00
N SER A 164 -7.49 1.87 -14.21
CA SER A 164 -7.66 0.51 -14.70
C SER A 164 -8.42 -0.38 -13.73
N SER A 165 -8.99 -1.47 -14.27
CA SER A 165 -9.54 -2.55 -13.47
C SER A 165 -9.21 -3.89 -14.10
N ARG A 166 -8.95 -4.91 -13.28
CA ARG A 166 -8.68 -6.28 -13.73
C ARG A 166 -9.29 -7.28 -12.76
N THR A 167 -9.80 -8.37 -13.30
CA THR A 167 -10.25 -9.52 -12.50
C THR A 167 -9.24 -10.66 -12.63
N PHE A 168 -8.83 -11.25 -11.52
CA PHE A 168 -8.00 -12.45 -11.50
C PHE A 168 -8.79 -13.64 -10.97
N ASP A 169 -8.51 -14.82 -11.51
CA ASP A 169 -9.10 -16.08 -11.07
C ASP A 169 -10.65 -16.04 -11.02
N GLY A 170 -11.25 -15.17 -11.85
CA GLY A 170 -12.70 -14.94 -11.90
C GLY A 170 -13.31 -14.30 -10.65
N ARG A 171 -12.52 -13.83 -9.68
CA ARG A 171 -13.05 -13.39 -8.36
C ARG A 171 -12.29 -12.28 -7.65
N ILE A 172 -10.99 -12.11 -7.85
CA ILE A 172 -10.17 -11.08 -7.20
C ILE A 172 -10.21 -9.84 -8.08
N GLN A 173 -10.50 -8.67 -7.51
CA GLN A 173 -10.59 -7.41 -8.24
C GLN A 173 -9.38 -6.53 -7.96
N LEU A 174 -8.62 -6.20 -8.99
CA LEU A 174 -7.60 -5.15 -8.93
C LEU A 174 -8.21 -3.85 -9.47
N LEU A 175 -8.16 -2.80 -8.67
CA LEU A 175 -8.69 -1.48 -9.01
C LEU A 175 -7.59 -0.45 -8.83
N GLU A 176 -7.35 0.36 -9.85
CA GLU A 176 -6.36 1.44 -9.82
C GLU A 176 -7.02 2.77 -10.13
N TYR A 177 -6.67 3.78 -9.34
CA TYR A 177 -7.25 5.11 -9.41
C TYR A 177 -6.20 6.20 -9.32
N ALA A 178 -6.47 7.35 -9.94
CA ALA A 178 -5.85 8.62 -9.63
C ALA A 178 -6.66 9.30 -8.51
N PRO A 179 -6.12 9.46 -7.30
CA PRO A 179 -6.85 10.05 -6.19
C PRO A 179 -6.78 11.58 -6.25
N ARG A 180 -7.88 12.25 -5.92
CA ARG A 180 -7.95 13.69 -5.74
C ARG A 180 -8.61 14.01 -4.41
N VAL A 181 -7.86 14.61 -3.49
CA VAL A 181 -8.39 15.05 -2.19
C VAL A 181 -9.43 16.16 -2.41
N LEU A 182 -10.55 16.06 -1.72
CA LEU A 182 -11.64 17.02 -1.76
C LEU A 182 -11.56 17.97 -0.56
N ASP A 183 -11.99 19.21 -0.74
CA ASP A 183 -12.08 20.22 0.34
C ASP A 183 -13.26 19.99 1.29
N GLY A 184 -14.08 18.98 1.02
CA GLY A 184 -15.26 18.59 1.79
C GLY A 184 -15.98 17.41 1.16
N PRO A 185 -17.15 17.02 1.71
CA PRO A 185 -17.89 15.89 1.19
C PRO A 185 -18.28 16.09 -0.29
N PRO A 186 -18.30 14.98 -1.08
CA PRO A 186 -18.66 15.07 -2.49
C PRO A 186 -20.04 15.71 -2.66
N ASN A 187 -20.10 16.81 -3.39
CA ASN A 187 -21.37 17.46 -3.71
C ASN A 187 -22.04 16.76 -4.89
N ALA A 188 -23.33 16.48 -4.77
CA ALA A 188 -24.15 15.86 -5.84
C ALA A 188 -24.30 16.72 -7.10
N THR A 189 -23.76 17.95 -7.14
CA THR A 189 -24.03 18.97 -8.16
C THR A 189 -22.97 19.11 -9.25
N THR A 190 -21.86 18.38 -9.22
CA THR A 190 -20.89 18.39 -10.34
C THR A 190 -21.04 17.14 -11.21
N ARG A 191 -22.19 17.00 -11.86
CA ARG A 191 -22.29 16.29 -13.14
C ARG A 191 -22.14 17.35 -14.23
N ASP A 192 -20.92 17.76 -14.49
CA ASP A 192 -20.60 18.39 -15.76
C ASP A 192 -20.10 17.29 -16.71
N GLY A 193 -20.75 17.26 -17.90
CA GLY A 193 -20.77 16.24 -18.90
C GLY A 193 -19.49 15.93 -19.65
#